data_41eb7fd5063d9656bf26e97b49881477
#
_entry.id   41eb7fd5063d9656bf26e97b49881477
#
_cell.length_a   1.000
_cell.length_b   1.000
_cell.length_c   1.000
_cell.angle_alpha   90.00
_cell.angle_beta   90.00
_cell.angle_gamma   90.00
#
_symmetry.space_group_name_H-M   'P 1'
#
loop_
_entity.id
_entity.type
_entity.pdbx_description
1 polymer ?
#
loop_
_entity_poly.entity_id
_entity_poly.type
_entity_poly.pdbx_seq_one_letter_code
_entity_poly.pdbx_strand_id
1 'polypeptide(L)'
;MHTQHQYDVLIIGSGAAGLTLALRLPDRARIAVLSKGPVQEGSTYYAQGGISAVLDRKDSIDAHVADTMAAGAGLCDPDAVRAFALEHRERLSGLSFREATKHLL
;
A
#
# COMPACT_ATOMS: atom_id res chain seq x y z
N MET A 1 18.42 -14.81 31.91
CA MET A 1 18.75 -13.40 31.72
C MET A 1 17.70 -12.76 30.83
N HIS A 2 16.99 -11.78 31.30
CA HIS A 2 16.03 -11.05 30.49
C HIS A 2 16.72 -9.84 29.87
N THR A 3 16.87 -9.83 28.55
CA THR A 3 17.39 -8.66 27.82
C THR A 3 16.23 -7.69 27.60
N GLN A 4 16.32 -6.51 28.17
CA GLN A 4 15.33 -5.46 27.96
C GLN A 4 15.79 -4.54 26.84
N HIS A 5 14.94 -4.35 25.85
CA HIS A 5 15.16 -3.41 24.77
C HIS A 5 14.17 -2.25 24.88
N GLN A 6 14.63 -1.04 24.60
CA GLN A 6 13.79 0.15 24.62
C GLN A 6 13.74 0.77 23.22
N TYR A 7 12.54 1.01 22.73
CA TYR A 7 12.25 1.66 21.47
C TYR A 7 11.21 2.75 21.66
N ASP A 8 11.20 3.73 20.78
CA ASP A 8 10.22 4.81 20.78
C ASP A 8 8.93 4.38 20.08
N VAL A 9 9.05 3.50 19.08
CA VAL A 9 7.91 2.96 18.31
C VAL A 9 8.10 1.46 18.10
N LEU A 10 7.06 0.70 18.36
CA LEU A 10 6.96 -0.72 18.01
C LEU A 10 5.92 -0.91 16.91
N ILE A 11 6.36 -1.43 15.77
CA ILE A 11 5.50 -1.78 14.64
C ILE A 11 5.33 -3.29 14.62
N ILE A 12 4.09 -3.75 14.67
CA ILE A 12 3.76 -5.18 14.62
C ILE A 12 3.36 -5.51 13.18
N GLY A 13 4.20 -6.28 12.51
CA GLY A 13 4.03 -6.69 11.13
C GLY A 13 5.02 -6.03 10.17
N SER A 14 5.63 -6.85 9.31
CA SER A 14 6.63 -6.44 8.32
C SER A 14 6.08 -6.39 6.89
N GLY A 15 4.77 -6.20 6.74
CA GLY A 15 4.14 -5.98 5.44
C GLY A 15 4.31 -4.55 4.93
N ALA A 16 3.75 -4.24 3.76
CA ALA A 16 3.89 -2.95 3.10
C ALA A 16 3.51 -1.77 4.01
N ALA A 17 2.43 -1.87 4.76
CA ALA A 17 1.97 -0.80 5.66
C ALA A 17 2.96 -0.55 6.80
N GLY A 18 3.41 -1.61 7.49
CA GLY A 18 4.35 -1.51 8.60
C GLY A 18 5.70 -0.96 8.17
N LEU A 19 6.24 -1.46 7.07
CA LEU A 19 7.53 -1.00 6.53
C LEU A 19 7.43 0.43 5.99
N THR A 20 6.33 0.81 5.34
CA THR A 20 6.09 2.19 4.90
C THR A 20 6.04 3.15 6.09
N LEU A 21 5.38 2.77 7.18
CA LEU A 21 5.36 3.56 8.41
C LEU A 21 6.78 3.70 8.97
N ALA A 22 7.52 2.61 9.09
CA ALA A 22 8.89 2.62 9.59
C ALA A 22 9.79 3.60 8.81
N LEU A 23 9.69 3.58 7.48
CA LEU A 23 10.48 4.44 6.59
C LEU A 23 10.05 5.93 6.61
N ARG A 24 8.86 6.23 7.08
CA ARG A 24 8.33 7.61 7.19
C ARG A 24 8.51 8.24 8.56
N LEU A 25 8.90 7.46 9.55
CA LEU A 25 9.19 7.99 10.88
C LEU A 25 10.52 8.76 10.87
N PRO A 26 10.68 9.76 11.75
CA PRO A 26 11.91 10.54 11.82
C PRO A 26 13.14 9.67 12.14
N ASP A 27 14.28 9.94 11.51
CA ASP A 27 15.55 9.21 11.71
C ASP A 27 16.01 9.17 13.18
N ARG A 28 15.58 10.13 13.99
CA ARG A 28 15.86 10.17 15.43
C ARG A 28 15.06 9.16 16.25
N ALA A 29 13.98 8.60 15.69
CA ALA A 29 13.15 7.62 16.39
C ALA A 29 13.79 6.24 16.34
N ARG A 30 13.89 5.60 17.50
CA ARG A 30 14.30 4.19 17.59
C ARG A 30 13.10 3.31 17.33
N ILE A 31 13.11 2.60 16.23
CA ILE A 31 11.97 1.83 15.75
C ILE A 31 12.30 0.34 15.85
N ALA A 32 11.38 -0.45 16.38
CA ALA A 32 11.40 -1.89 16.27
C ALA A 32 10.27 -2.35 15.36
N VAL A 33 10.59 -3.24 14.43
CA VAL A 33 9.59 -3.96 13.62
C VAL A 33 9.57 -5.40 14.09
N LEU A 34 8.43 -5.82 14.64
CA LEU A 34 8.21 -7.20 15.06
C LEU A 34 7.59 -7.99 13.92
N SER A 35 8.28 -9.01 13.46
CA SER A 35 7.81 -9.93 12.43
C SER A 35 7.59 -11.32 13.01
N LYS A 36 6.61 -12.03 12.46
CA LYS A 36 6.32 -13.43 12.85
C LYS A 36 7.43 -14.40 12.40
N GLY A 37 8.19 -14.03 11.40
CA GLY A 37 9.31 -14.77 10.83
C GLY A 37 10.34 -13.80 10.27
N PRO A 38 11.16 -14.17 9.30
CA PRO A 38 12.05 -13.25 8.60
C PRO A 38 11.29 -12.04 8.07
N VAL A 39 11.92 -10.86 8.07
CA VAL A 39 11.26 -9.59 7.67
C VAL A 39 10.72 -9.67 6.24
N GLN A 40 11.38 -10.40 5.37
CA GLN A 40 10.96 -10.62 3.99
C GLN A 40 9.84 -11.66 3.84
N GLU A 41 9.51 -12.40 4.89
CA GLU A 41 8.47 -13.43 4.83
C GLU A 41 7.10 -12.80 4.98
N GLY A 42 6.27 -12.93 3.95
CA GLY A 42 4.90 -12.41 4.00
C GLY A 42 4.28 -12.19 2.64
N SER A 43 2.98 -11.92 2.64
CA SER A 43 2.19 -11.74 1.42
C SER A 43 2.72 -10.62 0.53
N THR A 44 3.25 -9.56 1.10
CA THR A 44 3.81 -8.43 0.34
C THR A 44 5.03 -8.84 -0.48
N TYR A 45 5.91 -9.66 0.08
CA TYR A 45 7.11 -10.13 -0.62
C TYR A 45 6.77 -11.06 -1.79
N TYR A 46 5.75 -11.88 -1.62
CA TYR A 46 5.30 -12.84 -2.64
C TYR A 46 4.22 -12.25 -3.55
N ALA A 47 3.82 -11.01 -3.38
CA ALA A 47 2.80 -10.38 -4.19
C ALA A 47 3.26 -10.29 -5.65
N GLN A 48 2.42 -10.76 -6.56
CA GLN A 48 2.58 -10.67 -8.00
C GLN A 48 1.40 -9.89 -8.55
N GLY A 49 1.43 -8.61 -8.47
CA GLY A 49 0.31 -7.81 -8.88
C GLY A 49 0.72 -6.43 -9.32
N GLY A 50 -0.24 -5.72 -9.85
CA GLY A 50 -0.14 -4.32 -10.19
C GLY A 50 -1.18 -3.51 -9.44
N ILE A 51 -1.18 -2.23 -9.73
CA ILE A 51 -2.22 -1.30 -9.34
C ILE A 51 -3.13 -1.08 -10.55
N SER A 52 -4.44 -1.24 -10.36
CA SER A 52 -5.44 -0.84 -11.32
C SER A 52 -5.76 0.64 -11.13
N ALA A 53 -5.55 1.43 -12.17
CA ALA A 53 -5.79 2.87 -12.12
C ALA A 53 -6.23 3.42 -13.48
N VAL A 54 -7.07 4.46 -13.45
CA VAL A 54 -7.56 5.15 -14.65
C VAL A 54 -6.52 6.17 -15.12
N LEU A 55 -5.66 5.78 -16.03
CA LEU A 55 -4.60 6.63 -16.59
C LEU A 55 -4.80 6.93 -18.08
N ASP A 56 -5.44 6.05 -18.82
CA ASP A 56 -5.73 6.25 -20.24
C ASP A 56 -6.88 7.25 -20.43
N ARG A 57 -6.78 8.08 -21.49
CA ARG A 57 -7.82 9.06 -21.85
C ARG A 57 -9.13 8.42 -22.33
N LYS A 58 -9.07 7.15 -22.77
CA LYS A 58 -10.23 6.39 -23.22
C LYS A 58 -10.97 5.70 -22.09
N ASP A 59 -10.39 5.68 -20.89
CA ASP A 59 -10.97 5.11 -19.68
C ASP A 59 -11.59 6.20 -18.81
N SER A 60 -12.45 5.82 -17.87
CA SER A 60 -13.12 6.74 -16.96
C SER A 60 -13.20 6.19 -15.53
N ILE A 61 -13.26 7.09 -14.57
CA ILE A 61 -13.52 6.72 -13.16
C ILE A 61 -14.85 5.96 -13.04
N ASP A 62 -15.89 6.37 -13.76
CA ASP A 62 -17.20 5.71 -13.71
C ASP A 62 -17.15 4.28 -14.23
N ALA A 63 -16.42 4.03 -15.34
CA ALA A 63 -16.20 2.69 -15.86
C ALA A 63 -15.42 1.82 -14.86
N HIS A 64 -14.34 2.35 -14.32
CA HIS A 64 -13.54 1.64 -13.32
C HIS A 64 -14.34 1.30 -12.05
N VAL A 65 -15.16 2.22 -11.56
CA VAL A 65 -16.06 1.98 -10.43
C VAL A 65 -17.06 0.89 -10.76
N ALA A 66 -17.72 0.94 -11.94
CA ALA A 66 -18.68 -0.06 -12.37
C ALA A 66 -18.06 -1.45 -12.45
N ASP A 67 -16.87 -1.58 -13.06
CA ASP A 67 -16.14 -2.84 -13.16
C ASP A 67 -15.75 -3.40 -11.78
N THR A 68 -15.28 -2.53 -10.89
CA THR A 68 -14.91 -2.90 -9.52
C THR A 68 -16.13 -3.37 -8.73
N MET A 69 -17.26 -2.68 -8.84
CA MET A 69 -18.53 -3.07 -8.21
C MET A 69 -19.02 -4.42 -8.73
N ALA A 70 -18.93 -4.65 -10.03
CA ALA A 70 -19.31 -5.92 -10.64
C ALA A 70 -18.41 -7.07 -10.15
N ALA A 71 -17.10 -6.88 -10.16
CA ALA A 71 -16.15 -7.86 -9.66
C ALA A 71 -16.31 -8.16 -8.16
N GLY A 72 -16.66 -7.16 -7.37
CA GLY A 72 -16.87 -7.27 -5.94
C GLY A 72 -18.14 -7.97 -5.52
N ALA A 73 -19.07 -8.23 -6.45
CA ALA A 73 -20.27 -9.05 -6.25
C ALA A 73 -21.09 -8.67 -4.99
N GLY A 74 -21.27 -7.38 -4.75
CA GLY A 74 -22.06 -6.86 -3.61
C GLY A 74 -21.26 -6.65 -2.32
N LEU A 75 -19.95 -6.89 -2.31
CA LEU A 75 -19.10 -6.66 -1.14
C LEU A 75 -18.48 -5.26 -1.09
N CYS A 76 -18.59 -4.48 -2.16
CA CYS A 76 -17.99 -3.17 -2.27
C CYS A 76 -18.94 -2.05 -1.83
N ASP A 77 -18.36 -1.05 -1.15
CA ASP A 77 -19.01 0.24 -0.94
C ASP A 77 -18.72 1.18 -2.12
N PRO A 78 -19.73 1.70 -2.82
CA PRO A 78 -19.56 2.52 -4.02
C PRO A 78 -18.76 3.81 -3.78
N ASP A 79 -18.98 4.45 -2.64
CA ASP A 79 -18.31 5.72 -2.30
C ASP A 79 -16.84 5.48 -2.00
N ALA A 80 -16.53 4.41 -1.28
CA ALA A 80 -15.16 3.99 -1.02
C ALA A 80 -14.42 3.63 -2.31
N VAL A 81 -15.03 2.87 -3.21
CA VAL A 81 -14.45 2.51 -4.52
C VAL A 81 -14.16 3.76 -5.34
N ARG A 82 -15.10 4.70 -5.40
CA ARG A 82 -14.92 5.95 -6.14
C ARG A 82 -13.80 6.81 -5.57
N ALA A 83 -13.77 6.99 -4.26
CA ALA A 83 -12.71 7.75 -3.58
C ALA A 83 -11.33 7.17 -3.87
N PHE A 84 -11.21 5.83 -3.81
CA PHE A 84 -9.96 5.13 -4.09
C PHE A 84 -9.51 5.28 -5.56
N ALA A 85 -10.44 5.14 -6.51
CA ALA A 85 -10.15 5.30 -7.93
C ALA A 85 -9.66 6.71 -8.28
N LEU A 86 -10.26 7.74 -7.67
CA LEU A 86 -9.83 9.14 -7.82
C LEU A 86 -8.43 9.36 -7.24
N GLU A 87 -8.19 8.89 -6.03
CA GLU A 87 -6.89 9.04 -5.36
C GLU A 87 -5.77 8.34 -6.13
N HIS A 88 -6.00 7.12 -6.64
CA HIS A 88 -5.03 6.42 -7.47
C HIS A 88 -4.72 7.17 -8.76
N ARG A 89 -5.74 7.71 -9.42
CA ARG A 89 -5.54 8.53 -10.62
C ARG A 89 -4.66 9.75 -10.32
N GLU A 90 -4.93 10.48 -9.24
CA GLU A 90 -4.15 11.66 -8.86
C GLU A 90 -2.70 11.31 -8.54
N ARG A 91 -2.49 10.28 -7.73
CA ARG A 91 -1.15 9.89 -7.29
C ARG A 91 -0.28 9.31 -8.40
N LEU A 92 -0.88 8.64 -9.37
CA LEU A 92 -0.16 7.95 -10.45
C LEU A 92 -0.10 8.77 -11.75
N SER A 93 -0.99 9.77 -11.91
CA SER A 93 -0.94 10.66 -13.07
C SER A 93 0.33 11.51 -13.01
N GLY A 94 1.13 11.43 -14.07
CA GLY A 94 2.41 12.16 -14.15
C GLY A 94 3.63 11.41 -13.63
N LEU A 95 3.44 10.22 -13.02
CA LEU A 95 4.55 9.32 -12.72
C LEU A 95 4.87 8.45 -13.95
N SER A 96 6.13 8.40 -14.36
CA SER A 96 6.56 7.33 -15.25
C SER A 96 6.48 5.99 -14.50
N PHE A 97 6.27 4.88 -15.21
CA PHE A 97 6.25 3.54 -14.62
C PHE A 97 7.47 3.28 -13.71
N ARG A 98 8.62 3.86 -14.06
CA ARG A 98 9.87 3.77 -13.31
C ARG A 98 9.84 4.56 -12.00
N GLU A 99 9.12 5.67 -11.95
CA GLU A 99 8.97 6.51 -10.76
C GLU A 99 7.91 5.95 -9.83
N ALA A 100 6.81 5.42 -10.38
CA ALA A 100 5.79 4.73 -9.60
C ALA A 100 6.35 3.54 -8.82
N THR A 101 7.25 2.74 -9.43
CA THR A 101 7.89 1.61 -8.75
C THR A 101 8.92 2.01 -7.71
N LYS A 102 9.57 3.18 -7.83
CA LYS A 102 10.50 3.67 -6.80
C LYS A 102 9.83 4.11 -5.51
N HIS A 103 8.56 4.49 -5.58
CA HIS A 103 7.79 4.89 -4.40
C HIS A 103 7.06 3.72 -3.72
N LEU A 104 7.10 2.53 -4.32
CA LEU A 104 6.49 1.31 -3.80
C LEU A 104 7.52 0.35 -3.17
N LEU A 105 8.80 0.62 -3.32
CA LEU A 105 9.93 -0.09 -2.72
C LEU A 105 10.65 0.80 -1.72
#